data_e543db1b0a94fe74ac4de3e666f35329
#
_entry.id   e543db1b0a94fe74ac4de3e666f35329
#
_cell.length_a   1.000
_cell.length_b   1.000
_cell.length_c   1.000
_cell.angle_alpha   90.00
_cell.angle_beta   90.00
_cell.angle_gamma   90.00
#
_symmetry.space_group_name_H-M   'P 1'
#
loop_
_entity.id
_entity.type
_entity.pdbx_description
1 polymer ?
#
loop_
_entity_poly.entity_id
_entity_poly.type
_entity_poly.pdbx_seq_one_letter_code
_entity_poly.pdbx_strand_id
1 'polypeptide(L)'
;MADTPEITKRDLEQLRGLIAEIETLARTEPQGRAVLIFYKDYRSGKGIPKTDVGIDDGEDEAKELAAKIRKKRRELVRQVSKIEDWLETVEDAETRAILREYYLDGKSQEEIGKALGYSRSAIQYKLDNPWRK
;
A
#
# COMPACT_ATOMS: atom_id res chain seq x y z
N MET A 1 26.08 -0.17 11.41
CA MET A 1 24.72 -0.72 11.53
C MET A 1 23.75 0.19 10.80
N ALA A 2 23.11 -0.34 9.80
CA ALA A 2 22.06 0.43 9.16
C ALA A 2 20.87 0.51 10.11
N ASP A 3 20.51 1.70 10.51
CA ASP A 3 19.33 1.90 11.32
C ASP A 3 18.11 1.65 10.45
N THR A 4 17.46 0.51 10.67
CA THR A 4 16.16 0.28 10.07
C THR A 4 15.22 1.27 10.72
N PRO A 5 14.60 2.18 9.94
CA PRO A 5 13.68 3.13 10.54
C PRO A 5 12.56 2.36 11.22
N GLU A 6 12.30 2.71 12.47
CA GLU A 6 11.20 2.13 13.21
C GLU A 6 9.89 2.58 12.59
N ILE A 7 9.05 1.64 12.22
CA ILE A 7 7.73 1.91 11.66
C ILE A 7 6.72 1.92 12.79
N THR A 8 5.94 2.97 12.86
CA THR A 8 4.87 3.08 13.86
C THR A 8 3.55 2.58 13.26
N LYS A 9 2.63 2.23 14.14
CA LYS A 9 1.28 1.87 13.73
C LYS A 9 0.63 2.98 12.90
N ARG A 10 0.92 4.23 13.26
CA ARG A 10 0.42 5.40 12.53
C ARG A 10 0.91 5.44 11.09
N ASP A 11 2.18 5.09 10.87
CA ASP A 11 2.75 5.03 9.51
C ASP A 11 1.98 4.05 8.64
N LEU A 12 1.63 2.88 9.20
CA LEU A 12 0.86 1.87 8.49
C LEU A 12 -0.57 2.35 8.22
N GLU A 13 -1.20 2.99 9.20
CA GLU A 13 -2.55 3.53 9.03
C GLU A 13 -2.59 4.63 7.96
N GLN A 14 -1.57 5.46 7.90
CA GLN A 14 -1.47 6.48 6.87
C GLN A 14 -1.34 5.88 5.48
N LEU A 15 -0.56 4.82 5.33
CA LEU A 15 -0.44 4.14 4.04
C LEU A 15 -1.77 3.51 3.63
N ARG A 16 -2.45 2.86 4.56
CA ARG A 16 -3.77 2.28 4.29
C ARG A 16 -4.75 3.36 3.83
N GLY A 17 -4.73 4.52 4.50
CA GLY A 17 -5.55 5.67 4.12
C GLY A 17 -5.21 6.22 2.74
N LEU A 18 -3.93 6.28 2.41
CA LEU A 18 -3.49 6.74 1.09
C LEU A 18 -3.98 5.80 -0.02
N ILE A 19 -3.88 4.50 0.20
CA ILE A 19 -4.36 3.51 -0.77
C ILE A 19 -5.88 3.64 -0.94
N ALA A 20 -6.62 3.81 0.15
CA ALA A 20 -8.07 4.01 0.10
C ALA A 20 -8.44 5.29 -0.67
N GLU A 21 -7.67 6.36 -0.47
CA GLU A 21 -7.85 7.61 -1.21
C GLU A 21 -7.64 7.39 -2.71
N ILE A 22 -6.59 6.67 -3.08
CA ILE A 22 -6.31 6.35 -4.48
C ILE A 22 -7.45 5.54 -5.09
N GLU A 23 -7.99 4.58 -4.35
CA GLU A 23 -9.14 3.80 -4.81
C GLU A 23 -10.38 4.67 -5.03
N THR A 24 -10.60 5.64 -4.16
CA THR A 24 -11.70 6.60 -4.31
C THR A 24 -11.50 7.47 -5.54
N LEU A 25 -10.30 8.00 -5.72
CA LEU A 25 -9.97 8.83 -6.89
C LEU A 25 -10.08 8.03 -8.19
N ALA A 26 -9.78 6.73 -8.15
CA ALA A 26 -9.87 5.88 -9.33
C ALA A 26 -11.28 5.78 -9.89
N ARG A 27 -12.30 6.01 -9.08
CA ARG A 27 -13.70 5.97 -9.51
C ARG A 27 -14.11 7.23 -10.27
N THR A 28 -13.44 8.35 -10.02
CA THR A 28 -13.87 9.66 -10.51
C THR A 28 -12.85 10.36 -11.37
N GLU A 29 -11.58 10.04 -11.25
CA GLU A 29 -10.51 10.77 -11.92
C GLU A 29 -9.52 9.84 -12.62
N PRO A 30 -9.09 10.20 -13.87
CA PRO A 30 -8.12 9.39 -14.61
C PRO A 30 -6.79 9.20 -13.87
N GLN A 31 -6.34 10.23 -13.14
CA GLN A 31 -5.10 10.15 -12.37
C GLN A 31 -5.18 9.08 -11.30
N GLY A 32 -6.30 8.99 -10.59
CA GLY A 32 -6.50 7.95 -9.58
C GLY A 32 -6.47 6.55 -10.18
N ARG A 33 -7.13 6.37 -11.35
CA ARG A 33 -7.12 5.09 -12.05
C ARG A 33 -5.70 4.68 -12.47
N ALA A 34 -4.93 5.62 -13.00
CA ALA A 34 -3.56 5.33 -13.43
C ALA A 34 -2.66 4.90 -12.26
N VAL A 35 -2.79 5.58 -11.12
CA VAL A 35 -2.01 5.23 -9.93
C VAL A 35 -2.47 3.88 -9.36
N LEU A 36 -3.77 3.63 -9.31
CA LEU A 36 -4.31 2.37 -8.79
C LEU A 36 -3.88 1.16 -9.63
N ILE A 37 -3.94 1.28 -10.97
CA ILE A 37 -3.49 0.22 -11.88
C ILE A 37 -2.01 -0.06 -11.65
N PHE A 38 -1.21 0.98 -11.56
CA PHE A 38 0.21 0.86 -11.27
C PHE A 38 0.45 0.12 -9.95
N TYR A 39 -0.27 0.50 -8.90
CA TYR A 39 -0.10 -0.12 -7.59
C TYR A 39 -0.47 -1.60 -7.60
N LYS A 40 -1.57 -1.94 -8.24
CA LYS A 40 -1.99 -3.35 -8.35
C LYS A 40 -0.96 -4.19 -9.10
N ASP A 41 -0.41 -3.67 -10.18
CA ASP A 41 0.64 -4.36 -10.93
C ASP A 41 1.92 -4.50 -10.09
N TYR A 42 2.28 -3.48 -9.36
CA TYR A 42 3.42 -3.50 -8.46
C TYR A 42 3.24 -4.58 -7.37
N ARG A 43 2.06 -4.63 -6.74
CA ARG A 43 1.76 -5.60 -5.68
C ARG A 43 1.66 -7.04 -6.21
N SER A 44 1.23 -7.23 -7.44
CA SER A 44 1.11 -8.57 -8.03
C SER A 44 2.45 -9.15 -8.51
N GLY A 45 3.52 -8.39 -8.40
CA GLY A 45 4.84 -8.86 -8.82
C GLY A 45 5.14 -8.72 -10.30
N LYS A 46 4.31 -8.00 -11.04
CA LYS A 46 4.57 -7.76 -12.47
C LYS A 46 5.68 -6.75 -12.72
N GLY A 47 6.19 -6.16 -11.65
CA GLY A 47 7.23 -5.15 -11.75
C GLY A 47 6.68 -3.76 -12.03
N ILE A 48 7.59 -2.78 -12.14
CA ILE A 48 7.21 -1.40 -12.39
C ILE A 48 6.97 -1.25 -13.89
N PRO A 49 5.75 -0.84 -14.32
CA PRO A 49 5.49 -0.60 -15.75
C PRO A 49 6.42 0.47 -16.30
N LYS A 50 6.95 0.23 -17.50
CA LYS A 50 7.88 1.17 -18.14
C LYS A 50 7.18 2.30 -18.86
N THR A 51 5.89 2.13 -19.17
CA THR A 51 5.14 3.12 -19.93
C THR A 51 4.16 3.85 -19.03
N ASP A 52 4.06 5.14 -19.19
CA ASP A 52 3.01 5.93 -18.60
C ASP A 52 1.69 5.52 -19.26
N VAL A 53 0.68 5.32 -18.44
CA VAL A 53 -0.60 4.73 -18.84
C VAL A 53 -1.37 5.67 -19.74
N GLY A 54 -1.05 5.68 -21.04
CA GLY A 54 -1.84 6.34 -22.08
C GLY A 54 -2.09 7.83 -21.89
N ILE A 55 -1.21 8.54 -21.19
CA ILE A 55 -1.34 9.97 -20.99
C ILE A 55 -0.50 10.67 -22.04
N ASP A 56 -1.16 11.48 -22.87
CA ASP A 56 -0.50 12.30 -23.86
C ASP A 56 0.14 13.52 -23.19
N ASP A 57 1.46 13.61 -23.26
CA ASP A 57 2.24 14.71 -22.69
C ASP A 57 2.31 15.93 -23.63
N GLY A 58 1.55 15.96 -24.71
CA GLY A 58 1.64 16.99 -25.73
C GLY A 58 1.16 18.37 -25.28
N GLU A 59 0.22 18.43 -24.35
CA GLU A 59 -0.37 19.66 -23.86
C GLU A 59 0.07 19.95 -22.41
N ASP A 60 0.06 21.22 -22.02
CA ASP A 60 0.50 21.63 -20.68
C ASP A 60 -0.31 20.98 -19.57
N GLU A 61 -1.64 20.90 -19.75
CA GLU A 61 -2.50 20.24 -18.77
C GLU A 61 -2.19 18.76 -18.64
N ALA A 62 -1.92 18.09 -19.76
CA ALA A 62 -1.56 16.67 -19.77
C ALA A 62 -0.20 16.46 -19.10
N LYS A 63 0.74 17.38 -19.31
CA LYS A 63 2.05 17.34 -18.66
C LYS A 63 1.93 17.49 -17.15
N GLU A 64 1.09 18.40 -16.70
CA GLU A 64 0.84 18.59 -15.27
C GLU A 64 0.24 17.33 -14.65
N LEU A 65 -0.75 16.74 -15.33
CA LEU A 65 -1.42 15.54 -14.87
C LEU A 65 -0.41 14.37 -14.79
N ALA A 66 0.39 14.21 -15.84
CA ALA A 66 1.41 13.16 -15.86
C ALA A 66 2.43 13.34 -14.74
N ALA A 67 2.83 14.59 -14.45
CA ALA A 67 3.76 14.88 -13.36
C ALA A 67 3.15 14.53 -12.00
N LYS A 68 1.88 14.83 -11.78
CA LYS A 68 1.17 14.49 -10.54
C LYS A 68 1.08 12.98 -10.35
N ILE A 69 0.77 12.25 -11.42
CA ILE A 69 0.70 10.79 -11.39
C ILE A 69 2.06 10.21 -11.02
N ARG A 70 3.12 10.65 -11.68
CA ARG A 70 4.50 10.18 -11.39
C ARG A 70 4.90 10.44 -9.95
N LYS A 71 4.56 11.62 -9.44
CA LYS A 71 4.85 11.98 -8.05
C LYS A 71 4.15 11.05 -7.06
N LYS A 72 2.85 10.79 -7.27
CA LYS A 72 2.09 9.89 -6.40
C LYS A 72 2.61 8.46 -6.46
N ARG A 73 2.98 7.99 -7.65
CA ARG A 73 3.57 6.66 -7.81
C ARG A 73 4.86 6.52 -7.02
N ARG A 74 5.76 7.50 -7.13
CA ARG A 74 7.04 7.48 -6.41
C ARG A 74 6.83 7.47 -4.90
N GLU A 75 5.92 8.30 -4.42
CA GLU A 75 5.62 8.37 -3.00
C GLU A 75 5.06 7.05 -2.48
N LEU A 76 4.13 6.46 -3.23
CA LEU A 76 3.52 5.20 -2.85
C LEU A 76 4.55 4.07 -2.79
N VAL A 77 5.39 3.95 -3.82
CA VAL A 77 6.44 2.93 -3.86
C VAL A 77 7.42 3.12 -2.70
N ARG A 78 7.81 4.35 -2.41
CA ARG A 78 8.72 4.64 -1.31
C ARG A 78 8.13 4.21 0.04
N GLN A 79 6.87 4.51 0.29
CA GLN A 79 6.21 4.12 1.53
C GLN A 79 6.03 2.62 1.63
N VAL A 80 5.60 1.98 0.55
CA VAL A 80 5.42 0.53 0.51
C VAL A 80 6.77 -0.18 0.72
N SER A 81 7.82 0.26 0.05
CA SER A 81 9.16 -0.33 0.21
C SER A 81 9.66 -0.23 1.65
N LYS A 82 9.48 0.93 2.26
CA LYS A 82 9.86 1.15 3.65
C LYS A 82 9.14 0.19 4.60
N ILE A 83 7.85 -0.01 4.37
CA ILE A 83 7.04 -0.90 5.20
C ILE A 83 7.39 -2.36 4.93
N GLU A 84 7.64 -2.74 3.67
CA GLU A 84 8.06 -4.10 3.34
C GLU A 84 9.39 -4.44 4.01
N ASP A 85 10.36 -3.51 4.02
CA ASP A 85 11.63 -3.70 4.70
C ASP A 85 11.43 -3.91 6.20
N TRP A 86 10.55 -3.11 6.80
CA TRP A 86 10.22 -3.27 8.22
C TRP A 86 9.54 -4.60 8.50
N LEU A 87 8.63 -5.04 7.62
CA LEU A 87 7.93 -6.32 7.79
C LEU A 87 8.90 -7.49 7.86
N GLU A 88 10.02 -7.41 7.16
CA GLU A 88 11.04 -8.46 7.24
C GLU A 88 11.62 -8.60 8.66
N THR A 89 11.52 -7.57 9.48
CA THR A 89 11.98 -7.61 10.87
C THR A 89 10.96 -8.23 11.82
N VAL A 90 9.73 -8.41 11.39
CA VAL A 90 8.68 -9.04 12.20
C VAL A 90 8.88 -10.56 12.13
N GLU A 91 9.15 -11.16 13.26
CA GLU A 91 9.56 -12.57 13.30
C GLU A 91 8.46 -13.55 12.94
N ASP A 92 7.22 -13.28 13.36
CA ASP A 92 6.12 -14.19 13.14
C ASP A 92 5.56 -14.05 11.73
N ALA A 93 5.68 -15.13 10.94
CA ALA A 93 5.23 -15.14 9.54
C ALA A 93 3.73 -14.87 9.40
N GLU A 94 2.92 -15.39 10.30
CA GLU A 94 1.47 -15.15 10.26
C GLU A 94 1.14 -13.69 10.51
N THR A 95 1.81 -13.08 11.49
CA THR A 95 1.65 -11.66 11.77
C THR A 95 2.05 -10.81 10.56
N ARG A 96 3.15 -11.16 9.89
CA ARG A 96 3.56 -10.46 8.66
C ARG A 96 2.50 -10.55 7.58
N ALA A 97 1.95 -11.73 7.36
CA ALA A 97 0.91 -11.94 6.36
C ALA A 97 -0.34 -11.11 6.66
N ILE A 98 -0.78 -11.10 7.92
CA ILE A 98 -1.94 -10.33 8.34
C ILE A 98 -1.71 -8.83 8.15
N LEU A 99 -0.53 -8.35 8.51
CA LEU A 99 -0.17 -6.95 8.32
C LEU A 99 -0.19 -6.54 6.84
N ARG A 100 0.35 -7.40 5.96
CA ARG A 100 0.32 -7.14 4.53
C ARG A 100 -1.10 -7.09 3.99
N GLU A 101 -1.92 -8.05 4.35
CA GLU A 101 -3.30 -8.11 3.85
C GLU A 101 -4.13 -6.92 4.30
N TYR A 102 -3.96 -6.52 5.55
CA TYR A 102 -4.75 -5.40 6.09
C TYR A 102 -4.25 -4.04 5.58
N TYR A 103 -2.94 -3.78 5.67
CA TYR A 103 -2.40 -2.44 5.38
C TYR A 103 -2.05 -2.21 3.93
N LEU A 104 -1.59 -3.24 3.21
CA LEU A 104 -1.16 -3.10 1.82
C LEU A 104 -2.23 -3.55 0.83
N ASP A 105 -2.96 -4.59 1.14
CA ASP A 105 -3.96 -5.16 0.24
C ASP A 105 -5.38 -4.64 0.53
N GLY A 106 -5.55 -3.90 1.61
CA GLY A 106 -6.80 -3.23 1.92
C GLY A 106 -7.94 -4.14 2.40
N LYS A 107 -7.62 -5.38 2.77
CA LYS A 107 -8.64 -6.31 3.27
C LYS A 107 -9.14 -5.89 4.64
N SER A 108 -10.41 -6.18 4.92
CA SER A 108 -10.97 -5.92 6.25
C SER A 108 -10.52 -6.99 7.23
N GLN A 109 -10.60 -6.66 8.52
CA GLN A 109 -10.30 -7.64 9.57
C GLN A 109 -11.21 -8.86 9.49
N GLU A 110 -12.46 -8.66 9.11
CA GLU A 110 -13.42 -9.74 8.94
C GLU A 110 -13.02 -10.68 7.80
N GLU A 111 -12.62 -10.14 6.67
CA GLU A 111 -12.15 -10.94 5.52
C GLU A 111 -10.94 -11.78 5.89
N ILE A 112 -9.96 -11.17 6.56
CA ILE A 112 -8.75 -11.85 6.98
C ILE A 112 -9.09 -12.96 7.99
N GLY A 113 -9.97 -12.63 8.95
CA GLY A 113 -10.40 -13.58 9.97
C GLY A 113 -11.08 -14.79 9.37
N LYS A 114 -11.98 -14.60 8.39
CA LYS A 114 -12.64 -15.70 7.69
C LYS A 114 -11.66 -16.61 6.97
N ALA A 115 -10.66 -16.01 6.31
CA ALA A 115 -9.67 -16.80 5.58
C ALA A 115 -8.79 -17.64 6.49
N LEU A 116 -8.48 -17.17 7.70
CA LEU A 116 -7.58 -17.82 8.63
C LEU A 116 -8.27 -18.58 9.76
N GLY A 117 -9.58 -18.46 9.87
CA GLY A 117 -10.34 -19.09 10.95
C GLY A 117 -10.25 -18.35 12.28
N TYR A 118 -10.06 -17.04 12.25
CA TYR A 118 -9.98 -16.21 13.45
C TYR A 118 -11.15 -15.24 13.56
N SER A 119 -11.47 -14.85 14.79
CA SER A 119 -12.42 -13.79 15.04
C SER A 119 -11.79 -12.43 14.69
N ARG A 120 -12.64 -11.42 14.51
CA ARG A 120 -12.18 -10.05 14.29
C ARG A 120 -11.27 -9.58 15.43
N SER A 121 -11.65 -9.89 16.67
CA SER A 121 -10.84 -9.51 17.85
C SER A 121 -9.45 -10.16 17.82
N ALA A 122 -9.38 -11.42 17.39
CA ALA A 122 -8.11 -12.11 17.27
C ALA A 122 -7.22 -11.46 16.20
N ILE A 123 -7.81 -11.03 15.08
CA ILE A 123 -7.06 -10.32 14.04
C ILE A 123 -6.56 -8.97 14.57
N GLN A 124 -7.40 -8.23 15.29
CA GLN A 124 -6.97 -6.96 15.88
C GLN A 124 -5.79 -7.17 16.86
N TYR A 125 -5.88 -8.21 17.66
CA TYR A 125 -4.80 -8.57 18.58
C TYR A 125 -3.49 -8.84 17.84
N LYS A 126 -3.54 -9.58 16.74
CA LYS A 126 -2.36 -9.87 15.92
C LYS A 126 -1.82 -8.65 15.19
N LEU A 127 -2.70 -7.75 14.75
CA LEU A 127 -2.28 -6.49 14.13
C LEU A 127 -1.49 -5.61 15.10
N ASP A 128 -1.84 -5.64 16.37
CA ASP A 128 -1.16 -4.85 17.39
C ASP A 128 0.13 -5.50 17.91
N ASN A 129 0.37 -6.74 17.54
CA ASN A 129 1.47 -7.54 18.08
C ASN A 129 2.86 -6.88 18.01
N PRO A 130 3.27 -6.26 16.88
CA PRO A 130 4.61 -5.68 16.79
C PRO A 130 4.88 -4.57 17.81
N TRP A 131 3.84 -3.91 18.30
CA TRP A 131 3.96 -2.78 19.23
C TRP A 131 3.58 -3.12 20.66
N ARG A 132 3.17 -4.34 20.91
CA ARG A 132 2.89 -4.79 22.28
C ARG A 132 4.18 -5.15 23.00
N LYS A 133 4.24 -4.83 24.24
CA LYS A 133 5.36 -5.21 25.11
C LYS A 133 4.96 -6.32 26.07
#